data_6b32533e26a71e3adf86239f2bacf16f
#
_entry.id   6b32533e26a71e3adf86239f2bacf16f
#
_cell.length_a   1.000
_cell.length_b   1.000
_cell.length_c   1.000
_cell.angle_alpha   90.00
_cell.angle_beta   90.00
_cell.angle_gamma   90.00
#
_symmetry.space_group_name_H-M   'P 1'
#
loop_
_entity.id
_entity.type
_entity.pdbx_description
1 polymer ?
#
loop_
_entity_poly.entity_id
_entity_poly.type
_entity_poly.pdbx_seq_one_letter_code
_entity_poly.pdbx_strand_id
1 'polypeptide(L)'
;MKIFKMFIVVLLFSFSLTINLKADSEKMVLGLEVFNNKAMCGTCHVLKAAGSTGDIGPDLDSLKPSEEQVKGVVTEGLGVMPAFGEEGLLTSEEIDAVSYYVANSSGK
;
A
#
# COMPACT_ATOMS: atom_id res chain seq x y z
N MET A 1 -27.11 0.25 -35.92
CA MET A 1 -26.37 1.44 -35.52
C MET A 1 -26.38 1.67 -33.99
N LYS A 2 -27.55 1.66 -33.35
CA LYS A 2 -27.61 1.83 -31.85
C LYS A 2 -26.94 0.67 -31.09
N ILE A 3 -27.05 -0.56 -31.56
CA ILE A 3 -26.46 -1.75 -30.92
C ILE A 3 -24.92 -1.70 -31.05
N PHE A 4 -24.38 -1.22 -32.18
CA PHE A 4 -22.94 -1.09 -32.36
C PHE A 4 -22.30 -0.07 -31.42
N LYS A 5 -22.97 1.07 -31.18
CA LYS A 5 -22.53 2.07 -30.19
C LYS A 5 -22.56 1.53 -28.76
N MET A 6 -23.55 0.72 -28.42
CA MET A 6 -23.68 0.10 -27.11
C MET A 6 -22.57 -0.93 -26.87
N PHE A 7 -22.18 -1.72 -27.89
CA PHE A 7 -21.07 -2.66 -27.80
C PHE A 7 -19.72 -1.96 -27.58
N ILE A 8 -19.48 -0.83 -28.25
CA ILE A 8 -18.24 -0.06 -28.06
C ILE A 8 -18.14 0.50 -26.65
N VAL A 9 -19.23 1.00 -26.08
CA VAL A 9 -19.26 1.54 -24.70
C VAL A 9 -18.98 0.43 -23.68
N VAL A 10 -19.56 -0.75 -23.84
CA VAL A 10 -19.33 -1.90 -22.96
C VAL A 10 -17.87 -2.38 -23.04
N LEU A 11 -17.30 -2.42 -24.24
CA LEU A 11 -15.91 -2.83 -24.44
C LEU A 11 -14.91 -1.87 -23.80
N LEU A 12 -15.16 -0.55 -23.92
CA LEU A 12 -14.32 0.48 -23.31
C LEU A 12 -14.39 0.43 -21.77
N PHE A 13 -15.57 0.16 -21.21
CA PHE A 13 -15.75 0.02 -19.76
C PHE A 13 -15.04 -1.21 -19.21
N SER A 14 -15.12 -2.34 -19.89
CA SER A 14 -14.41 -3.57 -19.51
C SER A 14 -12.89 -3.42 -19.54
N PHE A 15 -12.36 -2.67 -20.50
CA PHE A 15 -10.92 -2.40 -20.61
C PHE A 15 -10.41 -1.53 -19.45
N SER A 16 -11.19 -0.53 -19.03
CA SER A 16 -10.83 0.33 -17.91
C SER A 16 -10.77 -0.44 -16.58
N LEU A 17 -11.64 -1.41 -16.37
CA LEU A 17 -11.68 -2.24 -15.17
C LEU A 17 -10.44 -3.13 -15.04
N THR A 18 -9.98 -3.71 -16.15
CA THR A 18 -8.78 -4.58 -16.13
C THR A 18 -7.49 -3.81 -15.83
N ILE A 19 -7.38 -2.57 -16.27
CA ILE A 19 -6.21 -1.72 -15.99
C ILE A 19 -6.14 -1.40 -14.49
N ASN A 20 -7.26 -1.08 -13.85
CA ASN A 20 -7.31 -0.78 -12.43
C ASN A 20 -6.90 -1.98 -11.56
N LEU A 21 -7.38 -3.18 -11.86
CA LEU A 21 -7.02 -4.41 -11.15
C LEU A 21 -5.51 -4.71 -11.24
N LYS A 22 -4.90 -4.48 -12.40
CA LYS A 22 -3.47 -4.68 -12.58
C LYS A 22 -2.65 -3.65 -11.78
N ALA A 23 -3.03 -2.38 -11.79
CA ALA A 23 -2.37 -1.32 -11.03
C ALA A 23 -2.42 -1.60 -9.52
N ASP A 24 -3.57 -2.04 -8.98
CA ASP A 24 -3.72 -2.39 -7.57
C ASP A 24 -2.87 -3.62 -7.19
N SER A 25 -2.79 -4.62 -8.04
CA SER A 25 -1.93 -5.79 -7.85
C SER A 25 -0.46 -5.41 -7.81
N GLU A 26 0.00 -4.53 -8.71
CA GLU A 26 1.37 -4.03 -8.71
C GLU A 26 1.71 -3.23 -7.45
N LYS A 27 0.79 -2.41 -6.96
CA LYS A 27 0.94 -1.69 -5.69
C LYS A 27 1.09 -2.64 -4.50
N MET A 28 0.30 -3.72 -4.45
CA MET A 28 0.41 -4.71 -3.38
C MET A 28 1.77 -5.40 -3.39
N VAL A 29 2.28 -5.76 -4.55
CA VAL A 29 3.61 -6.39 -4.69
C VAL A 29 4.72 -5.44 -4.27
N LEU A 30 4.71 -4.21 -4.78
CA LEU A 30 5.70 -3.20 -4.41
C LEU A 30 5.61 -2.84 -2.93
N GLY A 31 4.41 -2.69 -2.41
CA GLY A 31 4.19 -2.37 -0.99
C GLY A 31 4.73 -3.44 -0.06
N LEU A 32 4.53 -4.72 -0.37
CA LEU A 32 5.10 -5.83 0.38
C LEU A 32 6.64 -5.82 0.33
N GLU A 33 7.21 -5.56 -0.84
CA GLU A 33 8.67 -5.45 -1.01
C GLU A 33 9.25 -4.30 -0.17
N VAL A 34 8.62 -3.15 -0.17
CA VAL A 34 9.02 -2.02 0.67
C VAL A 34 8.91 -2.38 2.16
N PHE A 35 7.81 -2.98 2.56
CA PHE A 35 7.56 -3.36 3.96
C PHE A 35 8.60 -4.35 4.48
N ASN A 36 8.90 -5.39 3.71
CA ASN A 36 9.77 -6.48 4.14
C ASN A 36 11.27 -6.19 3.94
N ASN A 37 11.64 -5.57 2.83
CA ASN A 37 13.05 -5.52 2.42
C ASN A 37 13.61 -4.10 2.40
N LYS A 38 12.90 -3.14 1.85
CA LYS A 38 13.46 -1.81 1.65
C LYS A 38 13.42 -0.94 2.91
N ALA A 39 12.30 -0.88 3.58
CA ALA A 39 12.13 -0.10 4.82
C ALA A 39 12.14 -0.96 6.08
N MET A 40 12.03 -2.28 5.94
CA MET A 40 12.09 -3.24 7.05
C MET A 40 11.09 -2.92 8.18
N CYS A 41 9.87 -2.57 7.81
CA CYS A 41 8.81 -2.14 8.75
C CYS A 41 8.48 -3.23 9.78
N GLY A 42 8.61 -4.49 9.41
CA GLY A 42 8.36 -5.64 10.26
C GLY A 42 9.35 -5.80 11.43
N THR A 43 10.46 -5.07 11.43
CA THR A 43 11.38 -5.01 12.58
C THR A 43 10.68 -4.42 13.81
N CYS A 44 9.75 -3.49 13.60
CA CYS A 44 9.04 -2.77 14.65
C CYS A 44 7.55 -3.10 14.73
N HIS A 45 6.93 -3.53 13.63
CA HIS A 45 5.49 -3.69 13.54
C HIS A 45 5.04 -5.13 13.31
N VAL A 46 3.98 -5.53 13.99
CA VAL A 46 3.22 -6.73 13.65
C VAL A 46 2.36 -6.46 12.42
N LEU A 47 2.49 -7.31 11.41
CA LEU A 47 1.58 -7.39 10.26
C LEU A 47 1.58 -8.83 9.76
N LYS A 48 0.54 -9.57 10.06
CA LYS A 48 0.42 -11.01 9.77
C LYS A 48 0.58 -11.30 8.27
N ALA A 49 -0.05 -10.50 7.42
CA ALA A 49 0.04 -10.66 5.97
C ALA A 49 1.47 -10.59 5.43
N ALA A 50 2.35 -9.83 6.09
CA ALA A 50 3.77 -9.73 5.74
C ALA A 50 4.66 -10.71 6.51
N GLY A 51 4.10 -11.50 7.42
CA GLY A 51 4.86 -12.42 8.26
C GLY A 51 5.68 -11.74 9.35
N SER A 52 5.36 -10.51 9.72
CA SER A 52 6.15 -9.75 10.70
C SER A 52 5.56 -9.80 12.11
N THR A 53 6.45 -9.79 13.10
CA THR A 53 6.12 -9.95 14.52
C THR A 53 6.81 -8.93 15.42
N GLY A 54 7.31 -7.83 14.88
CA GLY A 54 7.97 -6.77 15.65
C GLY A 54 7.04 -6.14 16.69
N ASP A 55 7.56 -5.80 17.86
CA ASP A 55 6.78 -5.30 19.00
C ASP A 55 7.22 -3.92 19.52
N ILE A 56 8.09 -3.25 18.77
CA ILE A 56 8.59 -1.90 19.13
C ILE A 56 7.55 -0.83 18.79
N GLY A 57 6.92 -0.94 17.62
CA GLY A 57 5.86 -0.05 17.17
C GLY A 57 4.47 -0.64 17.40
N PRO A 58 3.40 0.11 17.05
CA PRO A 58 2.04 -0.41 17.11
C PRO A 58 1.84 -1.67 16.25
N ASP A 59 1.01 -2.57 16.76
CA ASP A 59 0.49 -3.71 16.01
C ASP A 59 -0.46 -3.21 14.91
N LEU A 60 -0.05 -3.33 13.65
CA LEU A 60 -0.82 -2.81 12.53
C LEU A 60 -2.12 -3.58 12.29
N ASP A 61 -2.16 -4.86 12.61
CA ASP A 61 -3.39 -5.66 12.50
C ASP A 61 -4.47 -5.19 13.48
N SER A 62 -4.08 -4.77 14.68
CA SER A 62 -4.98 -4.20 15.68
C SER A 62 -5.35 -2.76 15.36
N LEU A 63 -4.40 -1.97 14.90
CA LEU A 63 -4.59 -0.56 14.59
C LEU A 63 -5.47 -0.33 13.36
N LYS A 64 -5.32 -1.14 12.32
CA LYS A 64 -6.02 -1.03 11.03
C LYS A 64 -6.01 0.39 10.48
N PRO A 65 -4.82 0.97 10.25
CA PRO A 65 -4.71 2.35 9.82
C PRO A 65 -5.25 2.54 8.40
N SER A 66 -5.73 3.73 8.11
CA SER A 66 -6.07 4.12 6.74
C SER A 66 -4.81 4.33 5.90
N GLU A 67 -4.94 4.27 4.58
CA GLU A 67 -3.85 4.56 3.65
C GLU A 67 -3.26 5.95 3.89
N GLU A 68 -4.11 6.95 4.10
CA GLU A 68 -3.70 8.33 4.37
C GLU A 68 -2.91 8.45 5.68
N GLN A 69 -3.34 7.78 6.73
CA GLN A 69 -2.63 7.76 8.02
C GLN A 69 -1.24 7.14 7.88
N VAL A 70 -1.13 6.00 7.19
CA VAL A 70 0.17 5.35 6.94
C VAL A 70 1.08 6.26 6.14
N LYS A 71 0.55 6.85 5.07
CA LYS A 71 1.31 7.77 4.21
C LYS A 71 1.88 8.96 5.00
N GLY A 72 1.09 9.57 5.85
CA GLY A 72 1.52 10.69 6.69
C GLY A 72 2.66 10.31 7.62
N VAL A 73 2.51 9.24 8.37
CA VAL A 73 3.51 8.79 9.35
C VAL A 73 4.78 8.27 8.68
N VAL A 74 4.68 7.54 7.58
CA VAL A 74 5.85 7.08 6.81
C VAL A 74 6.61 8.26 6.20
N THR A 75 5.91 9.27 5.75
CA THR A 75 6.54 10.47 5.16
C THR A 75 7.27 11.30 6.21
N GLU A 76 6.61 11.60 7.30
CA GLU A 76 7.05 12.59 8.31
C GLU A 76 7.79 11.96 9.51
N GLY A 77 7.63 10.65 9.70
CA GLY A 77 8.14 9.95 10.88
C GLY A 77 7.32 10.23 12.13
N LEU A 78 7.58 9.45 13.19
CA LEU A 78 6.96 9.64 14.49
C LEU A 78 7.83 8.95 15.58
N GLY A 79 8.32 9.72 16.55
CA GLY A 79 9.19 9.18 17.58
C GLY A 79 10.45 8.55 16.98
N VAL A 80 10.69 7.27 17.27
CA VAL A 80 11.84 6.52 16.75
C VAL A 80 11.66 6.05 15.30
N MET A 81 10.44 6.13 14.78
CA MET A 81 10.14 5.78 13.40
C MET A 81 10.72 6.83 12.45
N PRO A 82 11.61 6.45 11.51
CA PRO A 82 12.21 7.40 10.59
C PRO A 82 11.21 8.12 9.69
N ALA A 83 11.52 9.33 9.28
CA ALA A 83 10.78 10.09 8.28
C ALA A 83 11.21 9.65 6.87
N PHE A 84 10.74 8.49 6.42
CA PHE A 84 11.21 7.87 5.18
C PHE A 84 11.05 8.78 3.95
N GLY A 85 10.01 9.59 3.90
CA GLY A 85 9.80 10.54 2.82
C GLY A 85 10.68 11.78 2.93
N GLU A 86 10.68 12.44 4.07
CA GLU A 86 11.44 13.68 4.29
C GLU A 86 12.96 13.45 4.23
N GLU A 87 13.42 12.30 4.71
CA GLU A 87 14.84 11.91 4.66
C GLU A 87 15.26 11.30 3.31
N GLY A 88 14.35 11.15 2.37
CA GLY A 88 14.65 10.60 1.04
C GLY A 88 14.98 9.11 1.03
N LEU A 89 14.56 8.35 2.04
CA LEU A 89 14.80 6.90 2.14
C LEU A 89 13.87 6.09 1.23
N LEU A 90 12.68 6.61 0.96
CA LEU A 90 11.70 6.03 0.05
C LEU A 90 11.23 7.09 -0.96
N THR A 91 10.96 6.66 -2.18
CA THR A 91 10.33 7.50 -3.19
C THR A 91 8.84 7.68 -2.87
N SER A 92 8.20 8.69 -3.47
CA SER A 92 6.75 8.87 -3.32
C SER A 92 5.94 7.69 -3.83
N GLU A 93 6.38 7.03 -4.90
CA GLU A 93 5.75 5.80 -5.40
C GLU A 93 5.83 4.65 -4.38
N GLU A 94 6.99 4.49 -3.75
CA GLU A 94 7.19 3.48 -2.71
C GLU A 94 6.36 3.74 -1.46
N ILE A 95 6.26 5.00 -1.06
CA ILE A 95 5.40 5.42 0.07
C ILE A 95 3.93 5.14 -0.25
N ASP A 96 3.47 5.49 -1.44
CA ASP A 96 2.10 5.19 -1.88
C ASP A 96 1.82 3.68 -1.88
N ALA A 97 2.75 2.89 -2.37
CA ALA A 97 2.60 1.45 -2.42
C ALA A 97 2.57 0.79 -1.04
N VAL A 98 3.48 1.15 -0.13
CA VAL A 98 3.50 0.58 1.22
C VAL A 98 2.28 1.02 2.04
N SER A 99 1.83 2.27 1.84
CA SER A 99 0.63 2.79 2.50
C SER A 99 -0.62 2.02 2.05
N TYR A 100 -0.76 1.79 0.76
CA TYR A 100 -1.81 0.97 0.17
C TYR A 100 -1.76 -0.47 0.70
N TYR A 101 -0.57 -1.07 0.70
CA TYR A 101 -0.36 -2.44 1.19
C TYR A 101 -0.78 -2.60 2.66
N VAL A 102 -0.30 -1.74 3.55
CA VAL A 102 -0.63 -1.81 4.98
C VAL A 102 -2.13 -1.62 5.21
N ALA A 103 -2.74 -0.60 4.60
CA ALA A 103 -4.16 -0.33 4.75
C ALA A 103 -5.05 -1.50 4.30
N ASN A 104 -4.67 -2.19 3.22
CA ASN A 104 -5.44 -3.29 2.66
C ASN A 104 -5.10 -4.67 3.24
N SER A 105 -4.03 -4.80 4.02
CA SER A 105 -3.57 -6.07 4.60
C SER A 105 -3.78 -6.16 6.10
N SER A 106 -3.90 -5.03 6.81
CA SER A 106 -4.05 -4.99 8.26
C SER A 106 -5.33 -5.67 8.73
N GLY A 107 -5.20 -6.55 9.71
CA GLY A 107 -6.33 -7.25 10.32
C GLY A 107 -6.92 -8.39 9.48
N LYS A 108 -6.16 -8.90 8.52
CA LYS A 108 -6.65 -9.93 7.60
C LYS A 108 -5.94 -11.26 7.70
#